data_1df7931417c725ea5ff43fba38a9b187
#
_entry.id   1df7931417c725ea5ff43fba38a9b187
#
_cell.length_a   1.000
_cell.length_b   1.000
_cell.length_c   1.000
_cell.angle_alpha   90.00
_cell.angle_beta   90.00
_cell.angle_gamma   90.00
#
_symmetry.space_group_name_H-M   'P 1'
#
loop_
_entity.id
_entity.type
_entity.pdbx_description
1 polymer ?
#
loop_
_entity_poly.entity_id
_entity_poly.type
_entity_poly.pdbx_seq_one_letter_code
_entity_poly.pdbx_strand_id
1 'polypeptide(L)'
;MKYIRLFTGQDNKSHFEEVDAGVETKQPLGNYSRKFPVRGMMFRDFDKGASFEWHNAPQPQYIIYLEGEVEVEASDGDKRTFRPGDVLLAADVTGAGHITRTLTKGRSIVVTTEDVEHGHQRLRSKL
;
A
#
# COMPACT_ATOMS: atom_id res chain seq x y z
N MET A 1 -12.79 1.29 -7.43
CA MET A 1 -11.70 0.34 -7.24
C MET A 1 -11.11 0.54 -5.85
N LYS A 2 -10.89 -0.54 -5.15
CA LYS A 2 -10.42 -0.48 -3.76
C LYS A 2 -8.96 -0.85 -3.67
N TYR A 3 -8.27 -0.31 -2.67
CA TYR A 3 -6.91 -0.69 -2.33
C TYR A 3 -6.77 -0.74 -0.81
N ILE A 4 -5.66 -1.33 -0.34
CA ILE A 4 -5.36 -1.44 1.08
C ILE A 4 -4.33 -0.38 1.47
N ARG A 5 -4.58 0.31 2.56
CA ARG A 5 -3.65 1.27 3.14
C ARG A 5 -3.08 0.70 4.42
N LEU A 6 -1.76 0.74 4.56
CA LEU A 6 -1.03 0.40 5.77
C LEU A 6 -0.55 1.71 6.39
N PHE A 7 -1.00 2.02 7.60
CA PHE A 7 -0.73 3.30 8.23
C PHE A 7 -0.37 3.12 9.71
N THR A 8 0.25 4.12 10.30
CA THR A 8 0.58 4.11 11.72
C THR A 8 -0.55 4.74 12.51
N GLY A 9 -1.12 3.98 13.45
CA GLY A 9 -2.17 4.45 14.33
C GLY A 9 -1.64 5.22 15.53
N GLN A 10 -2.56 5.70 16.37
CA GLN A 10 -2.21 6.42 17.60
C GLN A 10 -1.48 5.53 18.61
N ASP A 11 -1.66 4.21 18.51
CA ASP A 11 -0.97 3.21 19.32
C ASP A 11 0.47 2.96 18.87
N ASN A 12 0.96 3.70 17.89
CA ASN A 12 2.29 3.55 17.29
C ASN A 12 2.49 2.23 16.53
N LYS A 13 1.43 1.50 16.29
CA LYS A 13 1.44 0.26 15.50
C LYS A 13 0.90 0.52 14.11
N SER A 14 1.31 -0.32 13.16
CA SER A 14 0.75 -0.27 11.82
C SER A 14 -0.55 -1.06 11.75
N HIS A 15 -1.47 -0.59 10.92
CA HIS A 15 -2.81 -1.15 10.73
C HIS A 15 -3.15 -1.14 9.25
N PHE A 16 -3.96 -2.12 8.84
CA PHE A 16 -4.53 -2.13 7.49
C PHE A 16 -5.92 -1.53 7.50
N GLU A 17 -6.25 -0.82 6.44
CA GLU A 17 -7.63 -0.41 6.16
C GLU A 17 -7.91 -0.48 4.66
N GLU A 18 -9.15 -0.77 4.32
CA GLU A 18 -9.59 -0.77 2.93
C GLU A 18 -10.01 0.66 2.56
N VAL A 19 -9.56 1.11 1.39
CA VAL A 19 -9.87 2.45 0.89
C VAL A 19 -10.49 2.32 -0.50
N ASP A 20 -11.59 3.03 -0.73
CA ASP A 20 -12.18 3.13 -2.06
C ASP A 20 -11.62 4.38 -2.75
N ALA A 21 -11.00 4.18 -3.92
CA ALA A 21 -10.47 5.29 -4.69
C ALA A 21 -11.58 6.20 -5.25
N GLY A 22 -12.81 5.70 -5.27
CA GLY A 22 -13.96 6.45 -5.76
C GLY A 22 -14.01 6.58 -7.27
N VAL A 23 -15.02 7.28 -7.75
CA VAL A 23 -15.22 7.60 -9.15
C VAL A 23 -15.45 9.09 -9.28
N GLU A 24 -14.58 9.76 -10.02
CA GLU A 24 -14.72 11.20 -10.30
C GLU A 24 -15.36 11.45 -11.66
N THR A 25 -14.96 10.69 -12.68
CA THR A 25 -15.51 10.83 -14.03
C THR A 25 -15.85 9.47 -14.63
N LYS A 26 -16.87 9.48 -15.49
CA LYS A 26 -17.26 8.30 -16.27
C LYS A 26 -17.01 8.61 -17.75
N GLN A 27 -16.32 7.70 -18.42
CA GLN A 27 -15.92 7.85 -19.82
C GLN A 27 -16.14 6.53 -20.56
N PRO A 28 -16.02 6.52 -21.89
CA PRO A 28 -16.27 5.29 -22.67
C PRO A 28 -15.42 4.10 -22.24
N LEU A 29 -14.18 4.31 -21.80
CA LEU A 29 -13.30 3.21 -21.39
C LEU A 29 -13.47 2.81 -19.93
N GLY A 30 -14.27 3.52 -19.16
CA GLY A 30 -14.53 3.14 -17.78
C GLY A 30 -14.77 4.29 -16.83
N ASN A 31 -14.79 3.94 -15.56
CA ASN A 31 -14.97 4.88 -14.46
C ASN A 31 -13.61 5.22 -13.87
N TYR A 32 -13.30 6.49 -13.77
CA TYR A 32 -11.99 6.96 -13.34
C TYR A 32 -12.08 7.61 -11.97
N SER A 33 -11.15 7.26 -11.09
CA SER A 33 -10.94 7.99 -9.86
C SER A 33 -10.39 9.39 -10.15
N ARG A 34 -10.24 10.20 -9.11
CA ARG A 34 -9.40 11.40 -9.20
C ARG A 34 -7.97 11.03 -9.58
N LYS A 35 -7.22 11.98 -10.07
CA LYS A 35 -5.78 11.78 -10.26
C LYS A 35 -5.08 11.83 -8.90
N PHE A 36 -4.23 10.85 -8.65
CA PHE A 36 -3.41 10.79 -7.45
C PHE A 36 -2.03 11.35 -7.79
N PRO A 37 -1.56 12.38 -7.08
CA PRO A 37 -0.23 12.92 -7.35
C PRO A 37 0.83 11.90 -6.93
N VAL A 38 1.82 11.67 -7.81
CA VAL A 38 2.90 10.72 -7.55
C VAL A 38 4.23 11.35 -7.95
N ARG A 39 5.35 10.78 -7.44
CA ARG A 39 6.68 11.33 -7.69
C ARG A 39 7.54 10.47 -8.60
N GLY A 40 7.63 9.20 -8.30
CA GLY A 40 8.52 8.30 -9.03
C GLY A 40 7.94 6.92 -9.16
N MET A 41 8.55 6.12 -10.02
CA MET A 41 8.10 4.76 -10.27
C MET A 41 9.31 3.86 -10.41
N MET A 42 9.23 2.66 -9.80
CA MET A 42 10.25 1.63 -9.91
C MET A 42 9.60 0.31 -10.31
N PHE A 43 10.29 -0.44 -11.14
CA PHE A 43 9.93 -1.83 -11.44
C PHE A 43 10.70 -2.73 -10.49
N ARG A 44 10.02 -3.68 -9.88
CA ARG A 44 10.64 -4.58 -8.92
C ARG A 44 10.37 -6.04 -9.27
N ASP A 45 11.44 -6.81 -9.45
CA ASP A 45 11.39 -8.26 -9.48
C ASP A 45 11.76 -8.78 -8.10
N PHE A 46 11.15 -9.88 -7.68
CA PHE A 46 11.50 -10.49 -6.40
C PHE A 46 11.53 -12.02 -6.53
N ASP A 47 12.39 -12.64 -5.71
CA ASP A 47 12.50 -14.08 -5.61
C ASP A 47 11.60 -14.59 -4.48
N LYS A 48 11.31 -15.90 -4.53
CA LYS A 48 10.63 -16.58 -3.45
C LYS A 48 11.51 -16.58 -2.20
N GLY A 49 10.89 -16.38 -1.03
CA GLY A 49 11.56 -16.52 0.25
C GLY A 49 12.38 -15.33 0.70
N ALA A 50 12.25 -14.19 0.03
CA ALA A 50 12.83 -12.94 0.52
C ALA A 50 12.02 -12.43 1.71
N SER A 51 12.71 -11.84 2.68
CA SER A 51 12.07 -11.29 3.87
C SER A 51 12.73 -9.96 4.23
N PHE A 52 11.90 -8.98 4.55
CA PHE A 52 12.35 -7.72 5.10
C PHE A 52 11.67 -7.57 6.47
N GLU A 53 12.47 -7.73 7.52
CA GLU A 53 11.98 -7.71 8.90
C GLU A 53 11.47 -6.33 9.28
N TRP A 54 11.05 -6.12 10.52
CA TRP A 54 10.38 -4.90 10.95
C TRP A 54 11.07 -3.64 10.42
N HIS A 55 10.36 -2.92 9.59
CA HIS A 55 10.85 -1.69 8.96
C HIS A 55 9.68 -0.76 8.66
N ASN A 56 9.98 0.52 8.56
CA ASN A 56 9.01 1.53 8.13
C ASN A 56 9.08 1.69 6.61
N ALA A 57 7.99 2.14 6.01
CA ALA A 57 8.06 2.63 4.64
C ALA A 57 9.00 3.85 4.62
N PRO A 58 9.97 3.91 3.70
CA PRO A 58 10.90 5.05 3.63
C PRO A 58 10.19 6.35 3.26
N GLN A 59 9.10 6.23 2.54
CA GLN A 59 8.18 7.29 2.17
C GLN A 59 6.86 6.61 1.79
N PRO A 60 5.74 7.33 1.75
CA PRO A 60 4.50 6.71 1.29
C PRO A 60 4.67 6.21 -0.14
N GLN A 61 4.23 5.00 -0.40
CA GLN A 61 4.37 4.42 -1.73
C GLN A 61 3.26 3.41 -2.01
N TYR A 62 2.77 3.45 -3.24
CA TYR A 62 1.86 2.43 -3.74
C TYR A 62 2.68 1.27 -4.27
N ILE A 63 2.23 0.07 -3.96
CA ILE A 63 2.77 -1.15 -4.53
C ILE A 63 1.66 -1.81 -5.33
N ILE A 64 1.88 -1.93 -6.64
CA ILE A 64 0.96 -2.55 -7.57
C ILE A 64 1.50 -3.93 -7.87
N TYR A 65 0.81 -4.96 -7.39
CA TYR A 65 1.27 -6.34 -7.53
C TYR A 65 0.83 -6.90 -8.89
N LEU A 66 1.79 -7.34 -9.67
CA LEU A 66 1.57 -7.83 -11.03
C LEU A 66 1.65 -9.35 -11.14
N GLU A 67 2.54 -9.97 -10.37
CA GLU A 67 2.80 -11.40 -10.43
C GLU A 67 3.30 -11.87 -9.07
N GLY A 68 2.92 -13.10 -8.68
CA GLY A 68 3.35 -13.69 -7.43
C GLY A 68 2.52 -13.26 -6.23
N GLU A 69 2.95 -13.73 -5.05
CA GLU A 69 2.26 -13.47 -3.79
C GLU A 69 3.23 -12.94 -2.75
N VAL A 70 2.80 -11.92 -2.01
CA VAL A 70 3.58 -11.27 -0.96
C VAL A 70 2.74 -11.15 0.29
N GLU A 71 3.29 -11.60 1.42
CA GLU A 71 2.65 -11.42 2.73
C GLU A 71 3.22 -10.18 3.40
N VAL A 72 2.33 -9.34 3.93
CA VAL A 72 2.70 -8.18 4.75
C VAL A 72 2.07 -8.36 6.11
N GLU A 73 2.90 -8.28 7.14
CA GLU A 73 2.48 -8.37 8.54
C GLU A 73 2.58 -7.00 9.18
N ALA A 74 1.44 -6.47 9.62
CA ALA A 74 1.37 -5.22 10.35
C ALA A 74 1.77 -5.45 11.82
N SER A 75 2.23 -4.41 12.50
CA SER A 75 2.67 -4.55 13.89
C SER A 75 1.51 -4.69 14.89
N ASP A 76 0.26 -4.51 14.45
CA ASP A 76 -0.92 -4.87 15.25
C ASP A 76 -1.20 -6.38 15.24
N GLY A 77 -0.45 -7.17 14.48
CA GLY A 77 -0.59 -8.61 14.36
C GLY A 77 -1.39 -9.08 13.16
N ASP A 78 -2.00 -8.18 12.40
CA ASP A 78 -2.76 -8.53 11.20
C ASP A 78 -1.81 -8.85 10.04
N LYS A 79 -2.13 -9.89 9.29
CA LYS A 79 -1.36 -10.32 8.12
C LYS A 79 -2.26 -10.32 6.90
N ARG A 80 -1.73 -9.85 5.78
CA ARG A 80 -2.45 -9.90 4.51
C ARG A 80 -1.55 -10.41 3.41
N THR A 81 -2.12 -11.21 2.52
CA THR A 81 -1.43 -11.70 1.32
C THR A 81 -1.92 -10.89 0.13
N PHE A 82 -0.97 -10.27 -0.54
CA PHE A 82 -1.22 -9.48 -1.75
C PHE A 82 -0.95 -10.33 -2.98
N ARG A 83 -1.86 -10.28 -3.95
CA ARG A 83 -1.86 -11.09 -5.16
C ARG A 83 -1.94 -10.19 -6.39
N PRO A 84 -1.72 -10.74 -7.59
CA PRO A 84 -1.84 -9.94 -8.81
C PRO A 84 -3.15 -9.18 -8.88
N GLY A 85 -3.07 -7.89 -9.16
CA GLY A 85 -4.22 -6.98 -9.19
C GLY A 85 -4.46 -6.23 -7.90
N ASP A 86 -3.84 -6.63 -6.80
CA ASP A 86 -3.95 -5.90 -5.53
C ASP A 86 -3.05 -4.67 -5.53
N VAL A 87 -3.46 -3.66 -4.80
CA VAL A 87 -2.69 -2.44 -4.59
C VAL A 87 -2.60 -2.18 -3.10
N LEU A 88 -1.37 -1.96 -2.62
CA LEU A 88 -1.08 -1.57 -1.24
C LEU A 88 -0.51 -0.16 -1.22
N LEU A 89 -1.06 0.70 -0.38
CA LEU A 89 -0.40 1.97 -0.03
C LEU A 89 0.33 1.77 1.28
N ALA A 90 1.65 1.67 1.22
CA ALA A 90 2.51 1.59 2.41
C ALA A 90 2.78 3.01 2.89
N ALA A 91 2.12 3.40 3.98
CA ALA A 91 2.19 4.75 4.54
C ALA A 91 2.62 4.76 6.00
N ASP A 92 3.11 3.65 6.52
CA ASP A 92 3.63 3.53 7.89
C ASP A 92 5.07 4.03 7.98
N VAL A 93 5.27 5.30 7.72
CA VAL A 93 6.60 5.93 7.69
C VAL A 93 7.18 6.16 9.09
N THR A 94 6.38 5.97 10.12
CA THR A 94 6.77 6.08 11.53
C THR A 94 6.26 4.86 12.29
N GLY A 95 6.65 4.76 13.57
CA GLY A 95 6.12 3.73 14.46
C GLY A 95 6.81 2.39 14.30
N ALA A 96 6.11 1.33 14.67
CA ALA A 96 6.69 -0.02 14.77
C ALA A 96 6.95 -0.70 13.42
N GLY A 97 6.36 -0.18 12.34
CA GLY A 97 6.61 -0.72 11.00
C GLY A 97 5.88 -2.02 10.70
N HIS A 98 6.38 -2.73 9.70
CA HIS A 98 5.80 -3.96 9.19
C HIS A 98 6.88 -4.92 8.73
N ILE A 99 6.49 -6.17 8.48
CA ILE A 99 7.35 -7.20 7.87
C ILE A 99 6.78 -7.53 6.50
N THR A 100 7.65 -7.71 5.51
CA THR A 100 7.29 -8.17 4.17
C THR A 100 7.98 -9.50 3.88
N ARG A 101 7.22 -10.47 3.37
CA ARG A 101 7.73 -11.78 2.98
C ARG A 101 7.22 -12.14 1.60
N THR A 102 8.12 -12.50 0.70
CA THR A 102 7.73 -12.98 -0.63
C THR A 102 7.45 -14.48 -0.54
N LEU A 103 6.22 -14.87 -0.88
CA LEU A 103 5.79 -16.27 -0.82
C LEU A 103 6.12 -17.02 -2.09
N THR A 104 6.18 -16.31 -3.20
CA THR A 104 6.55 -16.85 -4.51
C THR A 104 7.47 -15.86 -5.21
N LYS A 105 8.06 -16.27 -6.33
CA LYS A 105 8.68 -15.35 -7.28
C LYS A 105 7.61 -14.43 -7.86
N GLY A 106 7.95 -13.18 -8.16
CA GLY A 106 6.97 -12.27 -8.72
C GLY A 106 7.53 -10.93 -9.14
N ARG A 107 6.60 -10.00 -9.42
CA ARG A 107 6.89 -8.65 -9.90
C ARG A 107 5.87 -7.67 -9.36
N SER A 108 6.33 -6.45 -9.14
CA SER A 108 5.46 -5.35 -8.73
C SER A 108 5.99 -4.03 -9.28
N ILE A 109 5.12 -3.02 -9.26
CA ILE A 109 5.50 -1.64 -9.54
C ILE A 109 5.37 -0.87 -8.24
N VAL A 110 6.39 -0.10 -7.90
CA VAL A 110 6.40 0.77 -6.72
C VAL A 110 6.30 2.21 -7.19
N VAL A 111 5.28 2.93 -6.70
CA VAL A 111 5.03 4.32 -7.08
C VAL A 111 5.12 5.16 -5.82
N THR A 112 6.14 6.01 -5.74
CA THR A 112 6.38 6.85 -4.56
C THR A 112 5.56 8.13 -4.63
N THR A 113 5.20 8.64 -3.46
CA THR A 113 4.38 9.85 -3.36
C THR A 113 4.62 10.56 -2.03
N GLU A 114 4.20 11.80 -1.93
CA GLU A 114 4.26 12.56 -0.66
C GLU A 114 2.88 12.99 -0.19
N ASP A 115 1.90 13.00 -1.08
CA ASP A 115 0.64 13.70 -0.83
C ASP A 115 -0.55 12.80 -0.53
N VAL A 116 -0.34 11.50 -0.44
CA VAL A 116 -1.44 10.54 -0.27
C VAL A 116 -2.20 10.68 1.03
N GLU A 117 -1.55 11.21 2.06
CA GLU A 117 -2.10 11.20 3.41
C GLU A 117 -3.16 12.28 3.64
N HIS A 118 -3.13 13.38 2.88
CA HIS A 118 -3.98 14.53 3.18
C HIS A 118 -5.47 14.20 3.23
N GLY A 119 -5.99 13.59 2.19
CA GLY A 119 -7.41 13.24 2.14
C GLY A 119 -7.79 12.24 3.21
N HIS A 120 -6.98 11.23 3.38
CA HIS A 120 -7.24 10.15 4.34
C HIS A 120 -7.13 10.63 5.78
N GLN A 121 -6.13 11.44 6.09
CA GLN A 121 -5.98 11.98 7.44
C GLN A 121 -7.16 12.84 7.84
N ARG A 122 -7.67 13.66 6.94
CA ARG A 122 -8.85 14.47 7.22
C ARG A 122 -10.08 13.62 7.52
N LEU A 123 -10.27 12.55 6.75
CA LEU A 123 -11.38 11.64 6.98
C LEU A 123 -11.22 10.93 8.31
N ARG A 124 -10.03 10.47 8.62
CA ARG A 124 -9.74 9.77 9.86
C ARG A 124 -9.90 10.66 11.07
N SER A 125 -9.51 11.93 10.99
CA SER A 125 -9.63 12.85 12.12
C SER A 125 -11.08 13.16 12.48
N LYS A 126 -12.01 12.84 11.61
CA LYS A 126 -13.45 12.98 11.87
C LYS A 126 -14.06 11.75 12.51
N LEU A 127 -13.34 10.69 12.50
CA LEU A 127 -13.80 9.44 13.08
C LEU A 127 -13.40 9.30 14.54
#